data_d6be7f22739cdc539915e5d8d472051d
#
_entry.id   d6be7f22739cdc539915e5d8d472051d
#
_cell.length_a   1.000
_cell.length_b   1.000
_cell.length_c   1.000
_cell.angle_alpha   90.00
_cell.angle_beta   90.00
_cell.angle_gamma   90.00
#
_symmetry.space_group_name_H-M   'P 1'
#
loop_
_entity.id
_entity.type
_entity.pdbx_description
1 polymer ?
#
loop_
_entity_poly.entity_id
_entity_poly.type
_entity_poly.pdbx_seq_one_letter_code
_entity_poly.pdbx_strand_id
1 'polypeptide(L)'
;MLFPVSLVAQNVTTDTIFFKTFGDSILLDEVVVKAHKTPRANSRWSDLRPVDLVTVGGANGDLYRALQTLPGAQIQGESGRLLVRGGSSNETQTYIDGMHVLNPYTTTGADTPARGRYSTFMFSGVNLASGGQSQEYGEALSAVLPLETKDHSTVNKLGMNVSTVGLGGGGTRAFGHSSLSLNFDYQNLSPYYRVYPSRTDFKQPYGMFSGAAQYRYTPDERTVFKLYAGYDRTSFSNYADADRHLFGLGENNVYLNTTFRKRAASGWNWFFGAAYSFYDRRVGGAVTGGDAWSERQQELHLKVRSFRQFTPWLRLDAGVETFIRSYRDYYRFELLYDENRMYPTICAGFLSSIFYLSEHFKTELSFRPEYVSLNRRMNWSPRAAVSYAWNRLSISVVAG
;
A
#
# COMPACT_ATOMS: atom_id res chain seq x y z
N MET A 1 8.61 -26.84 -10.40
CA MET A 1 8.70 -25.41 -10.04
C MET A 1 9.09 -24.63 -11.28
N LEU A 2 8.14 -24.03 -11.98
CA LEU A 2 8.42 -23.21 -13.15
C LEU A 2 8.47 -21.76 -12.69
N PHE A 3 9.62 -21.11 -12.87
CA PHE A 3 9.84 -19.72 -12.51
C PHE A 3 9.09 -18.80 -13.49
N PRO A 4 8.49 -17.68 -13.03
CA PRO A 4 7.94 -16.69 -13.92
C PRO A 4 9.07 -16.02 -14.71
N VAL A 5 8.97 -16.02 -16.02
CA VAL A 5 9.86 -15.25 -16.90
C VAL A 5 9.25 -13.86 -17.03
N SER A 6 9.90 -12.87 -16.42
CA SER A 6 9.51 -11.46 -16.58
C SER A 6 10.33 -10.84 -17.71
N LEU A 7 9.66 -10.41 -18.76
CA LEU A 7 10.25 -9.71 -19.90
C LEU A 7 10.04 -8.22 -19.71
N VAL A 8 11.11 -7.45 -19.53
CA VAL A 8 11.08 -5.99 -19.48
C VAL A 8 11.70 -5.46 -20.76
N ALA A 9 10.89 -4.86 -21.63
CA ALA A 9 11.39 -4.17 -22.82
C ALA A 9 11.51 -2.66 -22.52
N GLN A 10 12.71 -2.11 -22.73
CA GLN A 10 12.96 -0.68 -22.74
C GLN A 10 13.08 -0.22 -24.19
N ASN A 11 12.24 0.71 -24.61
CA ASN A 11 12.39 1.35 -25.91
C ASN A 11 13.41 2.49 -25.82
N VAL A 12 14.58 2.26 -26.38
CA VAL A 12 15.48 3.31 -26.83
C VAL A 12 15.13 3.53 -28.31
N THR A 13 15.08 4.78 -28.74
CA THR A 13 14.79 5.20 -30.12
C THR A 13 15.75 4.52 -31.13
N THR A 14 15.41 3.31 -31.51
CA THR A 14 15.83 2.53 -32.68
C THR A 14 15.46 1.06 -32.47
N ASP A 15 14.94 0.42 -33.48
CA ASP A 15 14.33 -0.91 -33.56
C ASP A 15 15.19 -2.11 -33.05
N THR A 16 15.52 -2.14 -31.78
CA THR A 16 16.24 -3.27 -31.21
C THR A 16 15.57 -3.75 -29.91
N ILE A 17 15.01 -4.93 -29.95
CA ILE A 17 14.46 -5.63 -28.78
C ILE A 17 15.64 -6.28 -28.04
N PHE A 18 15.93 -5.82 -26.84
CA PHE A 18 16.92 -6.45 -25.97
C PHE A 18 16.23 -7.39 -24.97
N PHE A 19 16.58 -8.67 -25.05
CA PHE A 19 16.29 -9.63 -23.99
C PHE A 19 17.39 -9.53 -22.94
N LYS A 20 17.06 -9.11 -21.73
CA LYS A 20 18.02 -9.06 -20.64
C LYS A 20 17.85 -10.30 -19.76
N THR A 21 18.84 -11.17 -19.79
CA THR A 21 19.01 -12.25 -18.83
C THR A 21 19.47 -11.67 -17.48
N PHE A 22 18.98 -12.21 -16.38
CA PHE A 22 19.38 -11.84 -15.04
C PHE A 22 20.90 -11.94 -14.88
N GLY A 23 21.59 -10.84 -14.64
CA GLY A 23 23.03 -10.84 -14.37
C GLY A 23 23.76 -9.50 -14.47
N ASP A 24 23.35 -8.60 -15.34
CA ASP A 24 24.06 -7.33 -15.51
C ASP A 24 23.19 -6.12 -15.17
N SER A 25 23.45 -5.53 -14.01
CA SER A 25 22.89 -4.23 -13.64
C SER A 25 23.71 -3.11 -14.29
N ILE A 26 23.26 -2.60 -15.42
CA ILE A 26 23.72 -1.28 -15.89
C ILE A 26 22.94 -0.26 -15.06
N LEU A 27 23.64 0.39 -14.11
CA LEU A 27 23.18 1.56 -13.41
C LEU A 27 23.07 2.69 -14.45
N LEU A 28 21.87 2.93 -14.96
CA LEU A 28 21.57 4.22 -15.56
C LEU A 28 21.40 5.19 -14.39
N ASP A 29 22.30 6.16 -14.29
CA ASP A 29 22.16 7.29 -13.40
C ASP A 29 20.87 8.03 -13.77
N GLU A 30 19.77 7.65 -13.13
CA GLU A 30 18.61 8.50 -13.04
C GLU A 30 19.04 9.66 -12.15
N VAL A 31 19.13 10.86 -12.70
CA VAL A 31 19.26 12.10 -11.92
C VAL A 31 17.98 12.23 -11.12
N VAL A 32 17.89 11.48 -10.07
CA VAL A 32 16.91 11.68 -9.02
C VAL A 32 17.33 12.98 -8.37
N VAL A 33 16.64 14.07 -8.67
CA VAL A 33 16.64 15.25 -7.78
C VAL A 33 16.07 14.71 -6.47
N LYS A 34 16.94 14.18 -5.63
CA LYS A 34 16.67 13.88 -4.24
C LYS A 34 16.37 15.23 -3.60
N ALA A 35 15.10 15.65 -3.66
CA ALA A 35 14.62 16.52 -2.61
C ALA A 35 15.10 15.84 -1.33
N HIS A 36 15.99 16.49 -0.59
CA HIS A 36 16.58 15.94 0.62
C HIS A 36 15.46 15.27 1.42
N LYS A 37 15.32 13.96 1.30
CA LYS A 37 14.63 13.17 2.28
C LYS A 37 15.46 13.35 3.52
N THR A 38 15.14 14.37 4.33
CA THR A 38 15.69 14.46 5.67
C THR A 38 15.46 13.11 6.29
N PRO A 39 16.50 12.38 6.71
CA PRO A 39 16.33 11.11 7.37
C PRO A 39 15.34 11.36 8.51
N ARG A 40 14.15 10.77 8.43
CA ARG A 40 13.20 10.79 9.55
C ARG A 40 13.91 10.04 10.68
N ALA A 41 14.28 10.74 11.72
CA ALA A 41 15.28 10.32 12.69
C ALA A 41 14.96 9.03 13.43
N ASN A 42 13.74 8.50 13.36
CA ASN A 42 13.25 7.59 14.39
C ASN A 42 12.54 6.34 13.90
N SER A 43 12.46 6.12 12.61
CA SER A 43 11.88 4.89 12.12
C SER A 43 12.98 3.90 11.75
N ARG A 44 12.88 2.67 12.21
CA ARG A 44 13.57 1.54 11.60
C ARG A 44 12.95 1.30 10.22
N TRP A 45 13.25 2.20 9.30
CA TRP A 45 12.76 2.14 7.94
C TRP A 45 13.66 1.20 7.16
N SER A 46 13.08 0.18 6.60
CA SER A 46 13.73 -0.56 5.52
C SER A 46 13.37 0.15 4.23
N ASP A 47 14.29 0.93 3.67
CA ASP A 47 14.12 1.60 2.38
C ASP A 47 14.45 0.58 1.28
N LEU A 48 13.40 0.02 0.67
CA LEU A 48 13.50 -1.05 -0.32
C LEU A 48 13.12 -0.50 -1.70
N ARG A 49 13.95 -0.82 -2.67
CA ARG A 49 13.61 -0.52 -4.07
C ARG A 49 12.63 -1.59 -4.60
N PRO A 50 11.76 -1.25 -5.55
CA PRO A 50 10.84 -2.21 -6.16
C PRO A 50 11.55 -3.46 -6.72
N VAL A 51 12.75 -3.29 -7.27
CA VAL A 51 13.55 -4.40 -7.79
C VAL A 51 13.97 -5.36 -6.67
N ASP A 52 14.37 -4.84 -5.51
CA ASP A 52 14.78 -5.66 -4.36
C ASP A 52 13.62 -6.54 -3.88
N LEU A 53 12.38 -6.01 -3.92
CA LEU A 53 11.17 -6.74 -3.51
C LEU A 53 10.78 -7.84 -4.51
N VAL A 54 10.89 -7.57 -5.79
CA VAL A 54 10.53 -8.55 -6.83
C VAL A 54 11.53 -9.72 -6.88
N THR A 55 12.79 -9.47 -6.50
CA THR A 55 13.85 -10.50 -6.50
C THR A 55 13.89 -11.35 -5.22
N VAL A 56 13.09 -11.03 -4.20
CA VAL A 56 12.99 -11.87 -2.99
C VAL A 56 12.46 -13.25 -3.34
N GLY A 57 13.23 -14.29 -3.01
CA GLY A 57 12.86 -15.68 -3.24
C GLY A 57 11.53 -16.04 -2.55
N GLY A 58 10.62 -16.65 -3.29
CA GLY A 58 9.31 -17.06 -2.78
C GLY A 58 8.25 -15.95 -2.66
N ALA A 59 8.60 -14.68 -2.87
CA ALA A 59 7.63 -13.58 -2.83
C ALA A 59 6.77 -13.51 -4.11
N ASN A 60 7.25 -14.07 -5.24
CA ASN A 60 6.55 -14.06 -6.53
C ASN A 60 6.12 -12.64 -6.98
N GLY A 61 6.92 -11.64 -6.67
CA GLY A 61 6.62 -10.24 -6.99
C GLY A 61 5.60 -9.55 -6.06
N ASP A 62 5.08 -10.27 -5.07
CA ASP A 62 4.16 -9.70 -4.08
C ASP A 62 4.90 -8.85 -3.06
N LEU A 63 4.47 -7.60 -2.91
CA LEU A 63 5.05 -6.61 -2.01
C LEU A 63 5.04 -7.07 -0.54
N TYR A 64 3.88 -7.50 -0.05
CA TYR A 64 3.73 -7.84 1.36
C TYR A 64 4.47 -9.12 1.71
N ARG A 65 4.48 -10.08 0.79
CA ARG A 65 5.22 -11.32 0.96
C ARG A 65 6.74 -11.09 0.98
N ALA A 66 7.24 -10.16 0.18
CA ALA A 66 8.62 -9.74 0.25
C ALA A 66 8.94 -9.06 1.60
N LEU A 67 8.04 -8.22 2.12
CA LEU A 67 8.23 -7.58 3.42
C LEU A 67 8.17 -8.54 4.60
N GLN A 68 7.54 -9.71 4.48
CA GLN A 68 7.54 -10.76 5.51
C GLN A 68 8.94 -11.34 5.78
N THR A 69 9.91 -11.13 4.89
CA THR A 69 11.29 -11.57 5.09
C THR A 69 12.12 -10.59 5.93
N LEU A 70 11.57 -9.41 6.24
CA LEU A 70 12.28 -8.40 7.01
C LEU A 70 12.30 -8.71 8.52
N PRO A 71 13.32 -8.28 9.24
CA PRO A 71 13.39 -8.43 10.69
C PRO A 71 12.19 -7.77 11.39
N GLY A 72 11.50 -8.54 12.24
CA GLY A 72 10.31 -8.10 12.97
C GLY A 72 9.00 -8.30 12.23
N ALA A 73 9.02 -8.73 10.97
CA ALA A 73 7.87 -9.26 10.28
C ALA A 73 7.66 -10.74 10.61
N GLN A 74 6.43 -11.19 10.56
CA GLN A 74 6.05 -12.57 10.90
C GLN A 74 5.11 -13.14 9.84
N ILE A 75 5.18 -14.45 9.65
CA ILE A 75 4.30 -15.23 8.78
C ILE A 75 3.37 -16.02 9.69
N GLN A 76 2.08 -15.90 9.47
CA GLN A 76 1.06 -16.70 10.17
C GLN A 76 0.43 -17.69 9.19
N GLY A 77 0.86 -18.94 9.26
CA GLY A 77 0.37 -19.98 8.36
C GLY A 77 0.54 -19.58 6.90
N GLU A 78 -0.51 -19.74 6.11
CA GLU A 78 -0.54 -19.38 4.70
C GLU A 78 -1.31 -18.08 4.41
N SER A 79 -1.53 -17.22 5.42
CA SER A 79 -2.41 -16.06 5.26
C SER A 79 -1.92 -15.04 4.21
N GLY A 80 -0.61 -14.96 3.97
CA GLY A 80 -0.01 -14.00 3.03
C GLY A 80 -0.06 -12.54 3.50
N ARG A 81 -0.68 -12.24 4.65
CA ARG A 81 -0.81 -10.91 5.21
C ARG A 81 0.40 -10.55 6.05
N LEU A 82 0.81 -9.28 6.03
CA LEU A 82 1.95 -8.79 6.79
C LEU A 82 1.58 -8.58 8.27
N LEU A 83 2.24 -9.33 9.15
CA LEU A 83 2.19 -9.15 10.59
C LEU A 83 3.52 -8.60 11.07
N VAL A 84 3.50 -7.61 11.95
CA VAL A 84 4.72 -6.96 12.44
C VAL A 84 4.69 -6.93 13.96
N ARG A 85 5.78 -7.36 14.59
CA ARG A 85 5.99 -7.32 16.05
C ARG A 85 4.87 -7.98 16.87
N GLY A 86 4.31 -9.07 16.38
CA GLY A 86 3.22 -9.77 17.08
C GLY A 86 1.84 -9.16 16.91
N GLY A 87 1.71 -8.03 16.22
CA GLY A 87 0.43 -7.42 15.91
C GLY A 87 -0.27 -8.09 14.73
N SER A 88 -1.57 -7.91 14.64
CA SER A 88 -2.39 -8.39 13.52
C SER A 88 -2.15 -7.60 12.24
N SER A 89 -2.57 -8.14 11.10
CA SER A 89 -2.43 -7.44 9.81
C SER A 89 -3.23 -6.13 9.73
N ASN A 90 -4.28 -5.99 10.52
CA ASN A 90 -5.10 -4.77 10.58
C ASN A 90 -4.45 -3.65 11.42
N GLU A 91 -3.43 -3.99 12.21
CA GLU A 91 -2.64 -3.02 12.98
C GLU A 91 -1.51 -2.41 12.17
N THR A 92 -1.21 -2.98 11.00
CA THR A 92 -0.27 -2.43 10.04
C THR A 92 -1.03 -1.61 9.01
N GLN A 93 -0.85 -0.30 9.03
CA GLN A 93 -1.57 0.62 8.16
C GLN A 93 -0.78 0.90 6.87
N THR A 94 -1.46 0.82 5.73
CA THR A 94 -0.86 1.10 4.41
C THR A 94 -1.30 2.48 3.91
N TYR A 95 -0.35 3.22 3.37
CA TYR A 95 -0.59 4.54 2.78
C TYR A 95 0.03 4.60 1.38
N ILE A 96 -0.69 5.18 0.41
CA ILE A 96 -0.15 5.50 -0.91
C ILE A 96 -0.06 7.01 -1.05
N ASP A 97 1.16 7.52 -1.30
CA ASP A 97 1.46 8.97 -1.36
C ASP A 97 0.93 9.76 -0.16
N GLY A 98 0.96 9.16 1.05
CA GLY A 98 0.50 9.77 2.30
C GLY A 98 -0.99 9.65 2.57
N MET A 99 -1.77 8.99 1.71
CA MET A 99 -3.20 8.75 1.84
C MET A 99 -3.49 7.31 2.22
N HIS A 100 -4.38 7.10 3.18
CA HIS A 100 -4.71 5.79 3.74
C HIS A 100 -5.38 4.87 2.71
N VAL A 101 -5.11 3.58 2.83
CA VAL A 101 -5.71 2.49 2.05
C VAL A 101 -6.47 1.57 3.00
N LEU A 102 -7.79 1.54 2.89
CA LEU A 102 -8.66 0.78 3.80
C LEU A 102 -8.40 -0.73 3.72
N ASN A 103 -8.26 -1.28 2.51
CA ASN A 103 -8.07 -2.71 2.27
C ASN A 103 -6.90 -2.96 1.30
N PRO A 104 -5.68 -3.23 1.81
CA PRO A 104 -4.51 -3.40 0.96
C PRO A 104 -4.30 -4.82 0.43
N TYR A 105 -5.12 -5.80 0.86
CA TYR A 105 -4.99 -7.20 0.51
C TYR A 105 -6.14 -7.71 -0.36
N THR A 106 -5.86 -8.71 -1.19
CA THR A 106 -6.88 -9.56 -1.80
C THR A 106 -7.44 -10.54 -0.76
N THR A 107 -8.58 -11.14 -1.06
CA THR A 107 -9.13 -12.18 -0.19
C THR A 107 -8.30 -13.45 -0.23
N THR A 108 -8.31 -14.20 0.88
CA THR A 108 -7.77 -15.56 0.94
C THR A 108 -8.79 -16.52 0.35
N GLY A 109 -8.38 -17.33 -0.61
CA GLY A 109 -9.19 -18.43 -1.16
C GLY A 109 -8.74 -19.78 -0.60
N ALA A 110 -9.50 -20.86 -0.91
CA ALA A 110 -9.01 -22.21 -0.69
C ALA A 110 -7.71 -22.40 -1.50
N ASP A 111 -6.68 -22.92 -0.87
CA ASP A 111 -5.35 -23.15 -1.43
C ASP A 111 -4.66 -21.88 -2.01
N THR A 112 -5.18 -20.70 -1.70
CA THR A 112 -4.64 -19.42 -2.24
C THR A 112 -4.52 -18.40 -1.12
N PRO A 113 -3.27 -18.04 -0.71
CA PRO A 113 -3.05 -17.01 0.28
C PRO A 113 -3.44 -15.62 -0.23
N ALA A 114 -3.79 -14.72 0.67
CA ALA A 114 -3.97 -13.31 0.35
C ALA A 114 -2.68 -12.72 -0.26
N ARG A 115 -2.84 -11.75 -1.13
CA ARG A 115 -1.73 -11.02 -1.78
C ARG A 115 -1.97 -9.53 -1.68
N GLY A 116 -0.90 -8.76 -1.89
CA GLY A 116 -1.02 -7.33 -2.06
C GLY A 116 -1.78 -6.98 -3.35
N ARG A 117 -2.65 -6.00 -3.26
CA ARG A 117 -3.44 -5.51 -4.41
C ARG A 117 -2.64 -4.64 -5.37
N TYR A 118 -1.51 -4.10 -4.91
CA TYR A 118 -0.78 -3.06 -5.63
C TYR A 118 0.47 -3.61 -6.27
N SER A 119 0.62 -3.36 -7.57
CA SER A 119 1.83 -3.73 -8.30
C SER A 119 3.04 -2.97 -7.76
N THR A 120 4.08 -3.70 -7.41
CA THR A 120 5.35 -3.17 -6.91
C THR A 120 5.98 -2.15 -7.86
N PHE A 121 5.76 -2.30 -9.17
CA PHE A 121 6.32 -1.43 -10.20
C PHE A 121 5.72 -0.03 -10.26
N MET A 122 4.57 0.20 -9.60
CA MET A 122 3.94 1.52 -9.53
C MET A 122 4.63 2.45 -8.54
N PHE A 123 5.48 1.91 -7.64
CA PHE A 123 6.12 2.65 -6.58
C PHE A 123 7.59 2.97 -6.89
N SER A 124 8.09 4.06 -6.34
CA SER A 124 9.50 4.47 -6.39
C SER A 124 10.30 3.95 -5.21
N GLY A 125 9.64 3.74 -4.08
CA GLY A 125 10.21 3.25 -2.84
C GLY A 125 9.14 2.65 -1.95
N VAL A 126 9.55 1.69 -1.14
CA VAL A 126 8.73 1.03 -0.14
C VAL A 126 9.46 1.13 1.18
N ASN A 127 8.80 1.73 2.15
CA ASN A 127 9.35 1.90 3.47
C ASN A 127 8.48 1.18 4.48
N LEU A 128 9.06 0.33 5.32
CA LEU A 128 8.34 -0.30 6.42
C LEU A 128 8.81 0.31 7.75
N ALA A 129 7.93 1.08 8.40
CA ALA A 129 8.18 1.61 9.73
C ALA A 129 7.58 0.67 10.77
N SER A 130 8.41 -0.13 11.40
CA SER A 130 7.99 -1.08 12.44
C SER A 130 8.03 -0.49 13.86
N GLY A 131 7.85 0.81 14.00
CA GLY A 131 7.79 1.57 15.25
C GLY A 131 8.47 2.93 15.14
N GLY A 132 8.09 3.86 16.00
CA GLY A 132 8.57 5.24 15.93
C GLY A 132 8.04 5.98 14.68
N GLN A 133 6.87 5.61 14.19
CA GLN A 133 6.26 6.26 13.04
C GLN A 133 5.91 7.73 13.32
N SER A 134 5.90 8.54 12.26
CA SER A 134 5.51 9.94 12.34
C SER A 134 4.07 10.09 12.85
N GLN A 135 3.78 11.17 13.58
CA GLN A 135 2.44 11.52 14.05
C GLN A 135 1.44 11.81 12.92
N GLU A 136 1.93 11.96 11.70
CA GLU A 136 1.04 12.09 10.52
C GLU A 136 0.27 10.80 10.19
N TYR A 137 0.65 9.66 10.77
CA TYR A 137 -0.01 8.37 10.57
C TYR A 137 -0.73 7.94 11.86
N GLY A 138 -2.05 7.89 11.79
CA GLY A 138 -2.89 7.41 12.88
C GLY A 138 -3.19 5.91 12.77
N GLU A 139 -3.85 5.38 13.80
CA GLU A 139 -4.40 4.01 13.86
C GLU A 139 -3.38 2.87 13.63
N ALA A 140 -2.08 3.16 13.56
CA ALA A 140 -1.04 2.18 13.34
C ALA A 140 -0.45 1.71 14.67
N LEU A 141 -0.90 0.56 15.15
CA LEU A 141 -0.43 -0.02 16.42
C LEU A 141 0.88 -0.80 16.23
N SER A 142 1.05 -1.50 15.11
CA SER A 142 2.22 -2.34 14.84
C SER A 142 3.19 -1.69 13.87
N ALA A 143 2.74 -1.28 12.70
CA ALA A 143 3.60 -0.71 11.66
C ALA A 143 2.85 0.23 10.72
N VAL A 144 3.63 1.05 10.01
CA VAL A 144 3.15 1.86 8.88
C VAL A 144 3.92 1.45 7.63
N LEU A 145 3.19 1.25 6.55
CA LEU A 145 3.73 0.96 5.21
C LEU A 145 3.38 2.10 4.25
N PRO A 146 4.20 3.16 4.18
CA PRO A 146 4.05 4.17 3.16
C PRO A 146 4.66 3.69 1.84
N LEU A 147 3.82 3.69 0.83
CA LEU A 147 4.15 3.41 -0.56
C LEU A 147 4.20 4.74 -1.31
N GLU A 148 5.35 5.10 -1.83
CA GLU A 148 5.50 6.33 -2.59
C GLU A 148 5.54 6.02 -4.09
N THR A 149 4.63 6.61 -4.84
CA THR A 149 4.67 6.54 -6.29
C THR A 149 5.70 7.54 -6.84
N LYS A 150 6.16 7.33 -8.06
CA LYS A 150 7.09 8.26 -8.72
C LYS A 150 6.45 9.63 -8.92
N ASP A 151 7.20 10.72 -8.70
CA ASP A 151 6.70 12.08 -8.90
C ASP A 151 6.59 12.44 -10.38
N HIS A 152 7.54 12.01 -11.18
CA HIS A 152 7.57 12.19 -12.63
C HIS A 152 8.30 11.01 -13.29
N SER A 153 7.97 10.72 -14.52
CA SER A 153 8.72 9.79 -15.35
C SER A 153 9.07 10.45 -16.67
N THR A 154 10.34 10.50 -16.99
CA THR A 154 10.85 11.02 -18.26
C THR A 154 11.01 9.91 -19.31
N VAL A 155 10.93 8.66 -18.90
CA VAL A 155 11.20 7.48 -19.73
C VAL A 155 9.91 6.73 -20.02
N ASN A 156 9.69 6.42 -21.29
CA ASN A 156 8.65 5.50 -21.71
C ASN A 156 9.07 4.06 -21.37
N LYS A 157 8.18 3.30 -20.76
CA LYS A 157 8.43 1.91 -20.37
C LYS A 157 7.23 1.05 -20.74
N LEU A 158 7.50 -0.18 -21.17
CA LEU A 158 6.48 -1.20 -21.37
C LEU A 158 7.03 -2.50 -20.78
N GLY A 159 6.21 -3.21 -20.04
CA GLY A 159 6.55 -4.51 -19.46
C GLY A 159 5.37 -5.46 -19.57
N MET A 160 5.67 -6.73 -19.76
CA MET A 160 4.69 -7.82 -19.75
C MET A 160 5.26 -8.97 -18.92
N ASN A 161 4.40 -9.67 -18.24
CA ASN A 161 4.72 -10.90 -17.52
C ASN A 161 3.68 -11.97 -17.87
N VAL A 162 4.15 -13.19 -18.06
CA VAL A 162 3.31 -14.36 -18.30
C VAL A 162 3.72 -15.44 -17.31
N SER A 163 2.75 -16.04 -16.66
CA SER A 163 2.94 -17.16 -15.74
C SER A 163 1.99 -18.31 -16.08
N THR A 164 2.19 -19.45 -15.45
CA THR A 164 1.32 -20.62 -15.62
C THR A 164 -0.13 -20.38 -15.19
N VAL A 165 -0.38 -19.34 -14.40
CA VAL A 165 -1.69 -19.04 -13.81
C VAL A 165 -2.22 -17.65 -14.19
N GLY A 166 -1.49 -16.90 -15.05
CA GLY A 166 -1.95 -15.55 -15.38
C GLY A 166 -1.02 -14.79 -16.32
N LEU A 167 -1.47 -13.62 -16.62
CA LEU A 167 -0.73 -12.64 -17.43
C LEU A 167 -0.90 -11.26 -16.83
N GLY A 168 0.13 -10.46 -16.97
CA GLY A 168 0.10 -9.07 -16.55
C GLY A 168 0.88 -8.18 -17.52
N GLY A 169 0.69 -6.91 -17.37
CA GLY A 169 1.42 -5.95 -18.16
C GLY A 169 1.23 -4.54 -17.64
N GLY A 170 2.10 -3.68 -18.07
CA GLY A 170 2.00 -2.28 -17.71
C GLY A 170 2.98 -1.43 -18.49
N GLY A 171 2.72 -0.16 -18.49
CA GLY A 171 3.60 0.78 -19.19
C GLY A 171 3.49 2.18 -18.61
N THR A 172 4.47 2.98 -18.93
CA THR A 172 4.51 4.40 -18.62
C THR A 172 4.78 5.16 -19.89
N ARG A 173 3.98 6.19 -20.16
CA ARG A 173 4.24 7.16 -21.22
C ARG A 173 4.44 8.54 -20.60
N ALA A 174 5.57 9.14 -20.94
CA ALA A 174 5.90 10.51 -20.56
C ALA A 174 5.57 11.48 -21.72
N PHE A 175 5.03 12.63 -21.40
CA PHE A 175 4.69 13.69 -22.36
C PHE A 175 4.80 15.07 -21.70
N GLY A 176 5.86 15.79 -22.06
CA GLY A 176 6.17 17.09 -21.46
C GLY A 176 6.29 17.03 -19.94
N HIS A 177 5.49 17.82 -19.24
CA HIS A 177 5.44 17.87 -17.78
C HIS A 177 4.53 16.80 -17.15
N SER A 178 4.00 15.89 -17.95
CA SER A 178 3.05 14.85 -17.52
C SER A 178 3.57 13.45 -17.78
N SER A 179 3.09 12.49 -17.01
CA SER A 179 3.27 11.07 -17.31
C SER A 179 2.04 10.26 -16.88
N LEU A 180 1.72 9.23 -17.67
CA LEU A 180 0.66 8.27 -17.39
C LEU A 180 1.26 6.88 -17.30
N SER A 181 0.99 6.19 -16.20
CA SER A 181 1.32 4.77 -16.05
C SER A 181 0.05 3.96 -15.94
N LEU A 182 0.03 2.81 -16.61
CA LEU A 182 -1.03 1.81 -16.53
C LEU A 182 -0.40 0.48 -16.14
N ASN A 183 -1.12 -0.30 -15.36
CA ASN A 183 -0.74 -1.66 -14.98
C ASN A 183 -2.01 -2.51 -14.91
N PHE A 184 -1.91 -3.76 -15.33
CA PHE A 184 -2.95 -4.76 -15.13
C PHE A 184 -2.33 -6.12 -14.82
N ASP A 185 -3.06 -6.93 -14.05
CA ASP A 185 -2.76 -8.31 -13.74
C ASP A 185 -4.05 -9.13 -13.79
N TYR A 186 -3.98 -10.27 -14.49
CA TYR A 186 -5.04 -11.25 -14.55
C TYR A 186 -4.50 -12.60 -14.11
N GLN A 187 -5.18 -13.24 -13.16
CA GLN A 187 -4.85 -14.57 -12.68
C GLN A 187 -6.08 -15.47 -12.76
N ASN A 188 -5.86 -16.73 -13.17
CA ASN A 188 -6.89 -17.76 -13.21
C ASN A 188 -6.23 -19.13 -12.97
N LEU A 189 -6.62 -19.79 -11.91
CA LEU A 189 -6.07 -21.10 -11.54
C LEU A 189 -6.71 -22.27 -12.30
N SER A 190 -7.75 -22.04 -13.12
CA SER A 190 -8.42 -23.12 -13.86
C SER A 190 -7.49 -23.90 -14.78
N PRO A 191 -6.58 -23.30 -15.56
CA PRO A 191 -5.63 -24.04 -16.38
C PRO A 191 -4.66 -24.89 -15.55
N TYR A 192 -4.23 -24.37 -14.41
CA TYR A 192 -3.30 -25.05 -13.51
C TYR A 192 -3.95 -26.31 -12.92
N TYR A 193 -5.18 -26.23 -12.44
CA TYR A 193 -5.89 -27.37 -11.85
C TYR A 193 -6.35 -28.44 -12.87
N ARG A 194 -6.31 -28.15 -14.16
CA ARG A 194 -6.49 -29.17 -15.20
C ARG A 194 -5.27 -30.09 -15.32
N VAL A 195 -4.07 -29.57 -15.02
CA VAL A 195 -2.81 -30.32 -15.07
C VAL A 195 -2.47 -30.94 -13.72
N TYR A 196 -2.69 -30.19 -12.66
CA TYR A 196 -2.44 -30.60 -11.26
C TYR A 196 -3.73 -30.52 -10.45
N PRO A 197 -4.52 -31.62 -10.40
CA PRO A 197 -5.80 -31.62 -9.70
C PRO A 197 -5.65 -31.17 -8.25
N SER A 198 -6.48 -30.24 -7.81
CA SER A 198 -6.59 -29.80 -6.42
C SER A 198 -7.31 -30.87 -5.58
N ARG A 199 -7.05 -30.86 -4.26
CA ARG A 199 -7.87 -31.62 -3.30
C ARG A 199 -9.24 -30.98 -3.06
N THR A 200 -9.36 -29.66 -3.34
CA THR A 200 -10.61 -28.92 -3.24
C THR A 200 -11.41 -29.07 -4.53
N ASP A 201 -12.68 -29.44 -4.39
CA ASP A 201 -13.61 -29.56 -5.54
C ASP A 201 -14.13 -28.17 -5.93
N PHE A 202 -13.44 -27.52 -6.87
CA PHE A 202 -13.83 -26.20 -7.35
C PHE A 202 -14.92 -26.29 -8.42
N LYS A 203 -16.00 -25.52 -8.26
CA LYS A 203 -16.89 -25.15 -9.36
C LYS A 203 -16.26 -24.06 -10.22
N GLN A 204 -15.66 -23.05 -9.58
CA GLN A 204 -14.91 -21.98 -10.20
C GLN A 204 -13.61 -21.79 -9.41
N PRO A 205 -12.45 -22.19 -9.92
CA PRO A 205 -11.18 -21.91 -9.30
C PRO A 205 -10.94 -20.39 -9.13
N TYR A 206 -10.01 -20.05 -8.25
CA TYR A 206 -9.65 -18.68 -7.97
C TYR A 206 -9.31 -17.91 -9.24
N GLY A 207 -9.97 -16.76 -9.43
CA GLY A 207 -9.72 -15.80 -10.47
C GLY A 207 -9.58 -14.41 -9.88
N MET A 208 -8.61 -13.65 -10.40
CA MET A 208 -8.37 -12.26 -10.01
C MET A 208 -8.10 -11.41 -11.24
N PHE A 209 -8.65 -10.21 -11.23
CA PHE A 209 -8.27 -9.13 -12.11
C PHE A 209 -7.87 -7.92 -11.26
N SER A 210 -6.72 -7.33 -11.52
CA SER A 210 -6.25 -6.09 -10.91
C SER A 210 -5.85 -5.10 -11.99
N GLY A 211 -6.23 -3.86 -11.84
CA GLY A 211 -5.85 -2.78 -12.73
C GLY A 211 -5.53 -1.50 -11.96
N ALA A 212 -4.47 -0.80 -12.37
CA ALA A 212 -4.08 0.46 -11.78
C ALA A 212 -3.69 1.48 -12.86
N ALA A 213 -4.04 2.73 -12.61
CA ALA A 213 -3.65 3.87 -13.41
C ALA A 213 -3.06 4.95 -12.53
N GLN A 214 -2.02 5.61 -12.99
CA GLN A 214 -1.44 6.75 -12.31
C GLN A 214 -1.10 7.86 -13.29
N TYR A 215 -1.69 9.03 -13.07
CA TYR A 215 -1.36 10.27 -13.76
C TYR A 215 -0.52 11.17 -12.85
N ARG A 216 0.49 11.83 -13.43
CA ARG A 216 1.38 12.75 -12.74
C ARG A 216 1.55 14.00 -13.58
N TYR A 217 1.56 15.15 -12.91
CA TYR A 217 1.78 16.44 -13.53
C TYR A 217 2.74 17.27 -12.69
N THR A 218 3.88 17.64 -13.27
CA THR A 218 4.94 18.42 -12.62
C THR A 218 5.27 19.63 -13.49
N PRO A 219 4.46 20.72 -13.41
CA PRO A 219 4.65 21.92 -14.24
C PRO A 219 5.99 22.61 -13.95
N ASP A 220 6.50 22.47 -12.74
CA ASP A 220 7.75 23.01 -12.26
C ASP A 220 8.35 22.12 -11.16
N GLU A 221 9.60 22.39 -10.75
CA GLU A 221 10.31 21.64 -9.69
C GLU A 221 9.69 21.78 -8.29
N ARG A 222 8.73 22.66 -8.11
CA ARG A 222 8.11 22.99 -6.82
C ARG A 222 6.67 22.48 -6.71
N THR A 223 6.07 22.04 -7.80
CA THR A 223 4.67 21.64 -7.87
C THR A 223 4.53 20.23 -8.41
N VAL A 224 3.85 19.36 -7.66
CA VAL A 224 3.58 17.98 -8.07
C VAL A 224 2.11 17.68 -7.82
N PHE A 225 1.41 17.30 -8.87
CA PHE A 225 0.06 16.75 -8.80
C PHE A 225 0.09 15.28 -9.20
N LYS A 226 -0.59 14.44 -8.43
CA LYS A 226 -0.73 13.01 -8.73
C LYS A 226 -2.20 12.57 -8.60
N LEU A 227 -2.60 11.68 -9.48
CA LEU A 227 -3.86 10.95 -9.40
C LEU A 227 -3.54 9.46 -9.54
N TYR A 228 -4.01 8.66 -8.61
CA TYR A 228 -3.91 7.20 -8.64
C TYR A 228 -5.29 6.58 -8.57
N ALA A 229 -5.54 5.57 -9.39
CA ALA A 229 -6.77 4.78 -9.40
C ALA A 229 -6.41 3.29 -9.46
N GLY A 230 -7.02 2.49 -8.61
CA GLY A 230 -6.89 1.04 -8.58
C GLY A 230 -8.24 0.36 -8.51
N TYR A 231 -8.40 -0.74 -9.24
CA TYR A 231 -9.55 -1.61 -9.18
C TYR A 231 -9.10 -3.07 -9.14
N ASP A 232 -9.70 -3.83 -8.23
CA ASP A 232 -9.45 -5.26 -8.10
C ASP A 232 -10.75 -6.02 -7.96
N ARG A 233 -10.80 -7.16 -8.62
CA ARG A 233 -11.88 -8.13 -8.49
C ARG A 233 -11.32 -9.53 -8.28
N THR A 234 -11.82 -10.21 -7.26
CA THR A 234 -11.48 -11.60 -6.95
C THR A 234 -12.75 -12.42 -6.86
N SER A 235 -12.74 -13.64 -7.38
CA SER A 235 -13.85 -14.58 -7.20
C SER A 235 -13.37 -16.01 -7.25
N PHE A 236 -14.05 -16.88 -6.48
CA PHE A 236 -13.93 -18.33 -6.57
C PHE A 236 -15.17 -18.99 -6.00
N SER A 237 -15.40 -20.27 -6.30
CA SER A 237 -16.40 -21.11 -5.66
C SER A 237 -15.99 -22.57 -5.65
N ASN A 238 -16.30 -23.26 -4.55
CA ASN A 238 -15.99 -24.66 -4.35
C ASN A 238 -17.11 -25.35 -3.59
N TYR A 239 -17.14 -26.67 -3.67
CA TYR A 239 -18.03 -27.49 -2.86
C TYR A 239 -17.36 -27.74 -1.51
N ALA A 240 -18.06 -27.38 -0.41
CA ALA A 240 -17.46 -27.30 0.91
C ALA A 240 -17.50 -28.61 1.71
N ASP A 241 -18.47 -29.51 1.41
CA ASP A 241 -18.73 -30.71 2.20
C ASP A 241 -19.22 -31.88 1.36
N ALA A 242 -19.54 -33.02 2.04
CA ALA A 242 -20.07 -34.23 1.43
C ALA A 242 -21.43 -34.00 0.76
N ASP A 243 -22.23 -33.07 1.26
CA ASP A 243 -23.52 -32.70 0.70
C ASP A 243 -23.41 -31.76 -0.49
N ARG A 244 -22.17 -31.42 -0.88
CA ARG A 244 -21.82 -30.55 -2.02
C ARG A 244 -22.47 -29.18 -1.94
N HIS A 245 -22.55 -28.61 -0.74
CA HIS A 245 -22.94 -27.19 -0.60
C HIS A 245 -21.97 -26.31 -1.33
N LEU A 246 -22.51 -25.41 -2.14
CA LEU A 246 -21.71 -24.50 -2.93
C LEU A 246 -21.30 -23.26 -2.11
N PHE A 247 -20.05 -23.25 -1.66
CA PHE A 247 -19.42 -22.04 -1.14
C PHE A 247 -18.96 -21.14 -2.29
N GLY A 248 -19.29 -19.86 -2.24
CA GLY A 248 -18.86 -18.89 -3.23
C GLY A 248 -18.41 -17.60 -2.58
N LEU A 249 -17.34 -17.00 -3.10
CA LEU A 249 -16.84 -15.72 -2.67
C LEU A 249 -16.58 -14.81 -3.88
N GLY A 250 -17.08 -13.58 -3.78
CA GLY A 250 -16.79 -12.51 -4.74
C GLY A 250 -16.42 -11.23 -4.00
N GLU A 251 -15.37 -10.56 -4.46
CA GLU A 251 -14.85 -9.34 -3.85
C GLU A 251 -14.53 -8.31 -4.91
N ASN A 252 -14.90 -7.06 -4.66
CA ASN A 252 -14.53 -5.91 -5.49
C ASN A 252 -13.92 -4.83 -4.61
N ASN A 253 -12.85 -4.23 -5.09
CA ASN A 253 -12.15 -3.13 -4.44
C ASN A 253 -11.91 -1.99 -5.42
N VAL A 254 -12.15 -0.76 -4.97
CA VAL A 254 -11.77 0.45 -5.68
C VAL A 254 -10.95 1.31 -4.73
N TYR A 255 -9.86 1.87 -5.22
CA TYR A 255 -9.08 2.88 -4.52
C TYR A 255 -8.76 4.03 -5.46
N LEU A 256 -9.13 5.23 -5.05
CA LEU A 256 -8.84 6.48 -5.74
C LEU A 256 -8.05 7.39 -4.80
N ASN A 257 -7.01 8.03 -5.32
CA ASN A 257 -6.17 8.93 -4.56
C ASN A 257 -5.76 10.12 -5.43
N THR A 258 -5.89 11.31 -4.90
CA THR A 258 -5.36 12.54 -5.50
C THR A 258 -4.52 13.29 -4.49
N THR A 259 -3.33 13.72 -4.90
CA THR A 259 -2.42 14.49 -4.04
C THR A 259 -1.84 15.68 -4.79
N PHE A 260 -1.70 16.78 -4.09
CA PHE A 260 -1.09 18.00 -4.58
C PHE A 260 -0.02 18.45 -3.58
N ARG A 261 1.21 18.64 -4.05
CA ARG A 261 2.34 19.16 -3.27
C ARG A 261 2.85 20.42 -3.91
N LYS A 262 3.08 21.45 -3.08
CA LYS A 262 3.66 22.71 -3.53
C LYS A 262 4.67 23.25 -2.54
N ARG A 263 5.87 23.57 -3.01
CA ARG A 263 6.88 24.33 -2.27
C ARG A 263 6.74 25.80 -2.61
N ALA A 264 6.23 26.60 -1.68
CA ALA A 264 6.12 28.04 -1.86
C ALA A 264 7.49 28.74 -1.79
N ALA A 265 7.63 29.88 -2.45
CA ALA A 265 8.85 30.69 -2.39
C ALA A 265 9.19 31.14 -0.95
N SER A 266 8.18 31.30 -0.10
CA SER A 266 8.32 31.61 1.34
C SER A 266 8.90 30.47 2.19
N GLY A 267 9.26 29.31 1.60
CA GLY A 267 9.80 28.13 2.29
C GLY A 267 8.75 27.20 2.90
N TRP A 268 7.46 27.51 2.79
CA TRP A 268 6.39 26.62 3.17
C TRP A 268 6.23 25.49 2.16
N ASN A 269 6.07 24.26 2.66
CA ASN A 269 5.76 23.08 1.87
C ASN A 269 4.34 22.65 2.20
N TRP A 270 3.47 22.68 1.20
CA TRP A 270 2.08 22.32 1.33
C TRP A 270 1.80 20.95 0.73
N PHE A 271 0.97 20.17 1.39
CA PHE A 271 0.42 18.92 0.91
C PHE A 271 -1.10 18.93 1.10
N PHE A 272 -1.82 18.60 0.05
CA PHE A 272 -3.26 18.39 0.05
C PHE A 272 -3.52 17.00 -0.53
N GLY A 273 -4.34 16.23 0.13
CA GLY A 273 -4.68 14.88 -0.29
C GLY A 273 -6.14 14.56 -0.08
N ALA A 274 -6.70 13.79 -1.00
CA ALA A 274 -8.01 13.16 -0.87
C ALA A 274 -7.92 11.74 -1.41
N ALA A 275 -8.45 10.76 -0.66
CA ALA A 275 -8.53 9.38 -1.10
C ALA A 275 -9.90 8.79 -0.81
N TYR A 276 -10.35 7.90 -1.68
CA TYR A 276 -11.58 7.15 -1.52
C TYR A 276 -11.29 5.66 -1.69
N SER A 277 -11.72 4.87 -0.71
CA SER A 277 -11.68 3.42 -0.71
C SER A 277 -13.09 2.85 -0.73
N PHE A 278 -13.32 1.87 -1.58
CA PHE A 278 -14.55 1.09 -1.61
C PHE A 278 -14.21 -0.40 -1.62
N TYR A 279 -14.88 -1.16 -0.77
CA TYR A 279 -14.74 -2.59 -0.64
C TYR A 279 -16.12 -3.24 -0.54
N ASP A 280 -16.38 -4.26 -1.36
CA ASP A 280 -17.63 -5.05 -1.35
C ASP A 280 -17.27 -6.53 -1.47
N ARG A 281 -17.59 -7.29 -0.43
CA ARG A 281 -17.40 -8.75 -0.36
C ARG A 281 -18.76 -9.42 -0.23
N ARG A 282 -18.93 -10.52 -0.96
CA ARG A 282 -20.11 -11.38 -0.87
C ARG A 282 -19.68 -12.81 -0.75
N VAL A 283 -20.23 -13.48 0.24
CA VAL A 283 -20.00 -14.90 0.54
C VAL A 283 -21.35 -15.60 0.58
N GLY A 284 -21.45 -16.74 -0.05
CA GLY A 284 -22.64 -17.58 -0.01
C GLY A 284 -22.27 -19.04 0.27
N GLY A 285 -23.17 -19.76 0.95
CA GLY A 285 -22.98 -21.18 1.25
C GLY A 285 -21.88 -21.46 2.27
N ALA A 286 -21.64 -20.56 3.25
CA ALA A 286 -20.55 -20.72 4.22
C ALA A 286 -20.84 -21.83 5.26
N VAL A 287 -22.11 -21.98 5.65
CA VAL A 287 -22.56 -22.94 6.67
C VAL A 287 -23.60 -23.88 6.07
N THR A 288 -24.57 -23.34 5.37
CA THR A 288 -25.62 -24.10 4.66
C THR A 288 -25.72 -23.56 3.23
N GLY A 289 -26.30 -24.34 2.31
CA GLY A 289 -26.47 -23.92 0.91
C GLY A 289 -27.31 -22.66 0.71
N GLY A 290 -28.03 -22.18 1.74
CA GLY A 290 -28.90 -21.02 1.67
C GLY A 290 -28.40 -19.76 2.40
N ASP A 291 -27.29 -19.84 3.14
CA ASP A 291 -26.74 -18.69 3.85
C ASP A 291 -26.03 -17.72 2.92
N ALA A 292 -26.00 -16.45 3.33
CA ALA A 292 -25.29 -15.41 2.62
C ALA A 292 -24.75 -14.36 3.60
N TRP A 293 -23.53 -13.93 3.37
CA TRP A 293 -22.92 -12.83 4.07
C TRP A 293 -22.39 -11.80 3.07
N SER A 294 -22.63 -10.52 3.33
CA SER A 294 -22.05 -9.44 2.55
C SER A 294 -21.51 -8.37 3.45
N GLU A 295 -20.34 -7.90 3.11
CA GLU A 295 -19.60 -6.85 3.80
C GLU A 295 -19.32 -5.73 2.82
N ARG A 296 -19.68 -4.50 3.19
CA ARG A 296 -19.34 -3.31 2.42
C ARG A 296 -18.68 -2.28 3.31
N GLN A 297 -17.53 -1.81 2.87
CA GLN A 297 -16.77 -0.79 3.57
C GLN A 297 -16.45 0.35 2.61
N GLN A 298 -16.52 1.59 3.12
CA GLN A 298 -16.15 2.78 2.38
C GLN A 298 -15.38 3.72 3.29
N GLU A 299 -14.42 4.42 2.73
CA GLU A 299 -13.67 5.46 3.44
C GLU A 299 -13.37 6.61 2.51
N LEU A 300 -13.67 7.82 2.96
CA LEU A 300 -13.15 9.06 2.41
C LEU A 300 -12.11 9.61 3.40
N HIS A 301 -10.87 9.73 2.95
CA HIS A 301 -9.76 10.31 3.70
C HIS A 301 -9.37 11.65 3.09
N LEU A 302 -9.42 12.72 3.88
CA LEU A 302 -8.99 14.06 3.51
C LEU A 302 -7.84 14.46 4.40
N LYS A 303 -6.78 15.05 3.83
CA LYS A 303 -5.57 15.45 4.56
C LYS A 303 -5.00 16.75 4.03
N VAL A 304 -4.67 17.64 4.96
CA VAL A 304 -3.88 18.85 4.69
C VAL A 304 -2.69 18.86 5.63
N ARG A 305 -1.51 19.08 5.09
CA ARG A 305 -0.26 19.14 5.85
C ARG A 305 0.58 20.30 5.35
N SER A 306 1.27 20.94 6.25
CA SER A 306 2.25 21.95 5.92
C SER A 306 3.47 21.84 6.82
N PHE A 307 4.66 22.07 6.24
CA PHE A 307 5.87 22.14 7.03
C PHE A 307 6.78 23.25 6.52
N ARG A 308 7.57 23.80 7.44
CA ARG A 308 8.57 24.83 7.14
C ARG A 308 9.78 24.69 8.08
N GLN A 309 10.97 24.89 7.50
CA GLN A 309 12.19 25.13 8.25
C GLN A 309 12.23 26.62 8.63
N PHE A 310 12.00 26.94 9.91
CA PHE A 310 11.99 28.34 10.38
C PHE A 310 13.38 28.89 10.58
N THR A 311 14.23 28.06 11.17
CA THR A 311 15.64 28.35 11.42
C THR A 311 16.47 27.10 11.07
N PRO A 312 17.79 27.16 10.95
CA PRO A 312 18.61 25.97 10.73
C PRO A 312 18.39 24.87 11.77
N TRP A 313 18.01 25.24 12.99
CA TRP A 313 17.82 24.32 14.11
C TRP A 313 16.36 23.94 14.39
N LEU A 314 15.36 24.62 13.77
CA LEU A 314 13.92 24.36 14.04
C LEU A 314 13.13 24.17 12.76
N ARG A 315 12.49 23.00 12.67
CA ARG A 315 11.45 22.70 11.68
C ARG A 315 10.14 22.41 12.39
N LEU A 316 9.06 23.00 11.88
CA LEU A 316 7.69 22.68 12.29
C LEU A 316 6.97 21.96 11.15
N ASP A 317 6.17 20.95 11.52
CA ASP A 317 5.36 20.14 10.64
C ASP A 317 3.99 19.99 11.28
N ALA A 318 2.93 20.43 10.63
CA ALA A 318 1.58 20.41 11.16
C ALA A 318 0.58 20.00 10.08
N GLY A 319 -0.50 19.36 10.50
CA GLY A 319 -1.58 19.00 9.59
C GLY A 319 -2.85 18.59 10.29
N VAL A 320 -3.87 18.42 9.48
CA VAL A 320 -5.18 17.90 9.89
C VAL A 320 -5.62 16.85 8.90
N GLU A 321 -6.30 15.84 9.38
CA GLU A 321 -6.89 14.81 8.55
C GLU A 321 -8.25 14.35 9.08
N THR A 322 -9.08 13.85 8.17
CA THR A 322 -10.40 13.35 8.50
C THR A 322 -10.66 12.06 7.73
N PHE A 323 -11.14 11.04 8.44
CA PHE A 323 -11.62 9.80 7.88
C PHE A 323 -13.14 9.73 8.08
N ILE A 324 -13.88 9.62 6.99
CA ILE A 324 -15.33 9.42 7.00
C ILE A 324 -15.57 8.01 6.49
N ARG A 325 -16.04 7.13 7.37
CA ARG A 325 -16.19 5.70 7.08
C ARG A 325 -17.64 5.27 7.11
N SER A 326 -17.94 4.23 6.34
CA SER A 326 -19.20 3.51 6.36
C SER A 326 -18.91 2.03 6.32
N TYR A 327 -19.41 1.32 7.30
CA TYR A 327 -19.38 -0.13 7.39
C TYR A 327 -20.79 -0.66 7.36
N ARG A 328 -21.02 -1.68 6.54
CA ARG A 328 -22.29 -2.36 6.44
C ARG A 328 -22.03 -3.85 6.29
N ASP A 329 -22.52 -4.63 7.27
CA ASP A 329 -22.53 -6.07 7.26
C ASP A 329 -23.96 -6.55 7.17
N TYR A 330 -24.21 -7.50 6.27
CA TYR A 330 -25.47 -8.20 6.14
C TYR A 330 -25.22 -9.69 6.24
N TYR A 331 -25.93 -10.34 7.11
CA TYR A 331 -25.89 -11.78 7.29
C TYR A 331 -27.28 -12.38 7.20
N ARG A 332 -27.42 -13.48 6.45
CA ARG A 332 -28.63 -14.28 6.34
C ARG A 332 -28.28 -15.74 6.57
N PHE A 333 -28.97 -16.37 7.51
CA PHE A 333 -28.88 -17.79 7.81
C PHE A 333 -30.29 -18.33 7.92
N GLU A 334 -30.70 -19.16 6.97
CA GLU A 334 -32.09 -19.68 6.84
C GLU A 334 -33.13 -18.54 6.87
N LEU A 335 -33.96 -18.48 7.91
CA LEU A 335 -34.98 -17.46 8.13
C LEU A 335 -34.48 -16.26 8.98
N LEU A 336 -33.26 -16.37 9.53
CA LEU A 336 -32.65 -15.32 10.32
C LEU A 336 -31.86 -14.39 9.40
N TYR A 337 -32.01 -13.11 9.62
CA TYR A 337 -31.17 -12.09 8.98
C TYR A 337 -30.78 -11.04 10.00
N ASP A 338 -29.57 -10.52 9.85
CA ASP A 338 -29.04 -9.41 10.64
C ASP A 338 -28.32 -8.42 9.74
N GLU A 339 -28.47 -7.14 10.04
CA GLU A 339 -27.80 -6.07 9.32
C GLU A 339 -27.22 -5.07 10.31
N ASN A 340 -25.90 -4.94 10.29
CA ASN A 340 -25.16 -3.97 11.10
C ASN A 340 -24.64 -2.84 10.22
N ARG A 341 -24.79 -1.61 10.71
CA ARG A 341 -24.29 -0.40 10.04
C ARG A 341 -23.57 0.49 11.02
N MET A 342 -22.39 0.97 10.64
CA MET A 342 -21.64 1.94 11.41
C MET A 342 -21.09 3.05 10.52
N TYR A 343 -21.10 4.28 11.04
CA TYR A 343 -20.62 5.47 10.32
C TYR A 343 -19.62 6.26 11.17
N PRO A 344 -18.45 5.69 11.49
CA PRO A 344 -17.43 6.39 12.26
C PRO A 344 -16.80 7.51 11.44
N THR A 345 -16.66 8.68 12.09
CA THR A 345 -15.84 9.78 11.60
C THR A 345 -14.70 9.99 12.58
N ILE A 346 -13.48 10.07 12.07
CA ILE A 346 -12.28 10.33 12.84
C ILE A 346 -11.68 11.64 12.33
N CYS A 347 -11.53 12.62 13.22
CA CYS A 347 -10.86 13.88 12.93
C CYS A 347 -9.59 13.98 13.77
N ALA A 348 -8.46 14.16 13.14
CA ALA A 348 -7.17 14.25 13.80
C ALA A 348 -6.39 15.48 13.37
N GLY A 349 -5.69 16.07 14.32
CA GLY A 349 -4.64 17.04 14.06
C GLY A 349 -3.28 16.44 14.42
N PHE A 350 -2.20 16.94 13.88
CA PHE A 350 -0.86 16.59 14.31
C PHE A 350 0.08 17.78 14.22
N LEU A 351 1.01 17.84 15.16
CA LEU A 351 2.07 18.83 15.21
C LEU A 351 3.37 18.14 15.61
N SER A 352 4.42 18.36 14.83
CA SER A 352 5.78 17.90 15.14
C SER A 352 6.74 19.07 15.11
N SER A 353 7.50 19.24 16.19
CA SER A 353 8.60 20.18 16.31
C SER A 353 9.92 19.43 16.27
N ILE A 354 10.74 19.68 15.27
CA ILE A 354 12.00 19.00 15.06
C ILE A 354 13.13 19.98 15.35
N PHE A 355 13.96 19.64 16.32
CA PHE A 355 15.11 20.43 16.75
C PHE A 355 16.41 19.74 16.30
N TYR A 356 17.18 20.43 15.49
CA TYR A 356 18.53 20.04 15.08
C TYR A 356 19.53 20.75 15.99
N LEU A 357 19.86 20.13 17.12
CA LEU A 357 20.69 20.73 18.17
C LEU A 357 22.17 20.73 17.80
N SER A 358 22.62 19.79 16.97
CA SER A 358 23.93 19.73 16.34
C SER A 358 23.86 18.91 15.06
N GLU A 359 24.95 18.82 14.30
CA GLU A 359 25.05 17.96 13.11
C GLU A 359 24.78 16.48 13.43
N HIS A 360 24.97 16.07 14.69
CA HIS A 360 24.84 14.71 15.14
C HIS A 360 23.60 14.47 15.99
N PHE A 361 23.00 15.52 16.54
CA PHE A 361 21.94 15.37 17.56
C PHE A 361 20.63 16.03 17.09
N LYS A 362 19.57 15.23 17.06
CA LYS A 362 18.23 15.66 16.65
C LYS A 362 17.20 15.20 17.69
N THR A 363 16.29 16.10 18.03
CA THR A 363 15.14 15.81 18.90
C THR A 363 13.85 16.14 18.17
N GLU A 364 12.85 15.29 18.31
CA GLU A 364 11.51 15.52 17.79
C GLU A 364 10.50 15.41 18.94
N LEU A 365 9.70 16.46 19.10
CA LEU A 365 8.53 16.46 19.98
C LEU A 365 7.30 16.55 19.10
N SER A 366 6.37 15.64 19.30
CA SER A 366 5.17 15.59 18.48
C SER A 366 3.93 15.24 19.29
N PHE A 367 2.78 15.69 18.78
CA PHE A 367 1.51 15.58 19.46
C PHE A 367 0.40 15.36 18.43
N ARG A 368 -0.50 14.41 18.72
CA ARG A 368 -1.65 14.10 17.89
C ARG A 368 -2.93 14.02 18.72
N PRO A 369 -3.78 15.03 18.69
CA PRO A 369 -5.18 14.94 19.15
C PRO A 369 -6.00 14.23 18.06
N GLU A 370 -6.92 13.37 18.50
CA GLU A 370 -7.81 12.62 17.64
C GLU A 370 -9.21 12.48 18.25
N TYR A 371 -10.23 12.90 17.53
CA TYR A 371 -11.62 12.73 17.93
C TYR A 371 -12.27 11.61 17.13
N VAL A 372 -12.90 10.66 17.84
CA VAL A 372 -13.63 9.53 17.26
C VAL A 372 -15.12 9.69 17.55
N SER A 373 -15.93 9.83 16.50
CA SER A 373 -17.38 10.09 16.65
C SER A 373 -18.14 8.92 17.27
N LEU A 374 -17.69 7.68 17.09
CA LEU A 374 -18.35 6.47 17.54
C LEU A 374 -18.47 6.39 19.06
N ASN A 375 -17.41 6.74 19.78
CA ASN A 375 -17.35 6.75 21.23
C ASN A 375 -17.36 8.17 21.83
N ARG A 376 -17.36 9.20 20.98
CA ARG A 376 -17.34 10.63 21.33
C ARG A 376 -16.15 11.01 22.23
N ARG A 377 -15.01 10.35 22.05
CA ARG A 377 -13.81 10.57 22.86
C ARG A 377 -12.73 11.29 22.08
N MET A 378 -11.97 12.09 22.84
CA MET A 378 -10.70 12.65 22.39
C MET A 378 -9.57 11.78 22.89
N ASN A 379 -8.72 11.35 21.98
CA ASN A 379 -7.48 10.63 22.26
C ASN A 379 -6.31 11.61 22.11
N TRP A 380 -5.30 11.48 22.95
CA TRP A 380 -4.14 12.34 22.99
C TRP A 380 -2.89 11.48 22.88
N SER A 381 -2.09 11.68 21.87
CA SER A 381 -0.91 10.87 21.60
C SER A 381 0.34 11.77 21.56
N PRO A 382 0.97 12.09 22.70
CA PRO A 382 2.26 12.74 22.71
C PRO A 382 3.35 11.74 22.34
N ARG A 383 4.40 12.21 21.64
CA ARG A 383 5.60 11.43 21.37
C ARG A 383 6.84 12.30 21.48
N ALA A 384 7.90 11.71 21.94
CA ALA A 384 9.23 12.31 21.98
C ALA A 384 10.24 11.33 21.35
N ALA A 385 11.15 11.87 20.60
CA ALA A 385 12.18 11.08 19.98
C ALA A 385 13.51 11.82 20.00
N VAL A 386 14.57 11.10 20.33
CA VAL A 386 15.93 11.60 20.34
C VAL A 386 16.78 10.71 19.45
N SER A 387 17.54 11.32 18.56
CA SER A 387 18.44 10.61 17.67
C SER A 387 19.84 11.21 17.72
N TYR A 388 20.81 10.33 17.80
CA TYR A 388 22.23 10.67 17.71
C TYR A 388 22.86 9.86 16.56
N ALA A 389 23.50 10.56 15.64
CA ALA A 389 24.19 9.94 14.51
C ALA A 389 25.68 10.34 14.51
N TRP A 390 26.56 9.33 14.52
CA TRP A 390 28.00 9.54 14.46
C TRP A 390 28.62 8.55 13.48
N ASN A 391 29.26 9.04 12.44
CA ASN A 391 29.80 8.22 11.34
C ASN A 391 28.76 7.23 10.79
N ARG A 392 28.99 5.94 11.02
CA ARG A 392 28.10 4.84 10.58
C ARG A 392 27.12 4.37 11.66
N LEU A 393 27.20 4.93 12.87
CA LEU A 393 26.35 4.58 13.98
C LEU A 393 25.21 5.58 14.12
N SER A 394 23.97 5.09 14.15
CA SER A 394 22.80 5.90 14.48
C SER A 394 22.03 5.22 15.61
N ILE A 395 21.80 5.96 16.69
CA ILE A 395 21.01 5.52 17.83
C ILE A 395 19.80 6.42 17.94
N SER A 396 18.62 5.82 18.08
CA SER A 396 17.38 6.55 18.27
C SER A 396 16.57 5.94 19.40
N VAL A 397 16.07 6.79 20.27
CA VAL A 397 15.15 6.44 21.37
C VAL A 397 13.84 7.15 21.12
N VAL A 398 12.75 6.42 21.19
CA VAL A 398 11.39 6.93 20.98
C VAL A 398 10.52 6.53 22.14
N ALA A 399 9.74 7.49 22.66
CA ALA A 399 8.73 7.29 23.69
C ALA A 399 7.41 7.93 23.23
N GLY A 400 6.27 7.28 23.54
CA GLY A 400 4.95 7.79 23.22
C GLY A 400 3.84 6.79 23.46
#